data_10b2c776e8faa033e2ef50b93640f563
#
_entry.id   10b2c776e8faa033e2ef50b93640f563
#
_cell.length_a   1.000
_cell.length_b   1.000
_cell.length_c   1.000
_cell.angle_alpha   90.00
_cell.angle_beta   90.00
_cell.angle_gamma   90.00
#
_symmetry.space_group_name_H-M   'P 1'
#
loop_
_entity.id
_entity.type
_entity.pdbx_description
1 polymer ?
#
loop_
_entity_poly.entity_id
_entity_poly.type
_entity_poly.pdbx_seq_one_letter_code
_entity_poly.pdbx_strand_id
1 'polypeptide(L)'
;MTTDRFQTFFDGNLWIITRRRKTNTESNIRLLDVPKRIIEKYKGLSKDDHVFPVPSNGRCNTILKELGRQCGFKIRLTYHVARHTNATTGLLSHGVPIETVSRLLGHTDLKTTQIYARITNQKISSDMEILSHKLEKMEKEICDAI
;
A
#
# COMPACT_ATOMS: atom_id res chain seq x y z
N MET A 1 -4.38 -4.80 15.08
CA MET A 1 -4.75 -3.40 14.76
C MET A 1 -6.08 -3.14 15.42
N THR A 2 -6.17 -2.11 16.21
CA THR A 2 -7.33 -1.74 17.02
C THR A 2 -8.13 -0.62 16.36
N THR A 3 -9.38 -0.48 16.75
CA THR A 3 -10.33 0.48 16.13
C THR A 3 -9.98 1.93 16.40
N ASP A 4 -9.24 2.23 17.47
CA ASP A 4 -8.74 3.56 17.86
C ASP A 4 -7.79 4.20 16.84
N ARG A 5 -7.29 3.43 15.88
CA ARG A 5 -6.36 3.88 14.84
C ARG A 5 -7.02 4.56 13.65
N PHE A 6 -8.35 4.51 13.56
CA PHE A 6 -9.09 5.11 12.45
C PHE A 6 -9.51 6.54 12.80
N GLN A 7 -9.15 7.48 11.94
CA GLN A 7 -9.48 8.89 12.11
C GLN A 7 -9.86 9.52 10.77
N THR A 8 -10.85 10.40 10.78
CA THR A 8 -11.12 11.28 9.64
C THR A 8 -10.08 12.39 9.67
N PHE A 9 -9.38 12.59 8.53
CA PHE A 9 -8.27 13.51 8.44
C PHE A 9 -8.63 14.75 7.61
N PHE A 10 -7.65 15.63 7.36
CA PHE A 10 -7.82 16.95 6.73
C PHE A 10 -8.53 16.93 5.37
N ASP A 11 -8.52 15.81 4.66
CA ASP A 11 -9.13 15.62 3.33
C ASP A 11 -10.55 15.03 3.41
N GLY A 12 -11.14 14.92 4.62
CA GLY A 12 -12.45 14.32 4.86
C GLY A 12 -12.48 12.79 4.69
N ASN A 13 -11.36 12.15 4.39
CA ASN A 13 -11.26 10.71 4.23
C ASN A 13 -10.88 10.01 5.53
N LEU A 14 -11.16 8.70 5.57
CA LEU A 14 -10.77 7.84 6.68
C LEU A 14 -9.31 7.40 6.50
N TRP A 15 -8.51 7.59 7.54
CA TRP A 15 -7.10 7.22 7.59
C TRP A 15 -6.82 6.26 8.74
N ILE A 16 -5.79 5.44 8.58
CA ILE A 16 -5.17 4.68 9.66
C ILE A 16 -3.95 5.45 10.11
N ILE A 17 -3.95 5.92 11.36
CA ILE A 17 -2.82 6.58 11.99
C ILE A 17 -2.12 5.58 12.89
N THR A 18 -0.89 5.22 12.56
CA THR A 18 -0.16 4.21 13.32
C THR A 18 1.33 4.50 13.42
N ARG A 19 1.97 3.93 14.43
CA ARG A 19 3.42 3.93 14.57
C ARG A 19 3.94 2.51 14.51
N ARG A 20 4.98 2.31 13.72
CA ARG A 20 5.63 1.01 13.59
C ARG A 20 6.40 0.68 14.86
N ARG A 21 6.06 -0.42 15.53
CA ARG A 21 6.68 -0.83 16.80
C ARG A 21 8.21 -0.93 16.73
N LYS A 22 8.76 -1.47 15.63
CA LYS A 22 10.20 -1.74 15.46
C LYS A 22 11.03 -0.47 15.24
N THR A 23 10.50 0.53 14.55
CA THR A 23 11.25 1.71 14.12
C THR A 23 10.71 3.01 14.70
N ASN A 24 9.60 2.94 15.45
CA ASN A 24 8.85 4.08 15.97
C ASN A 24 8.46 5.11 14.87
N THR A 25 8.52 4.69 13.61
CA THR A 25 8.18 5.54 12.45
C THR A 25 6.67 5.65 12.33
N GLU A 26 6.19 6.86 12.18
CA GLU A 26 4.78 7.12 11.89
C GLU A 26 4.44 6.68 10.47
N SER A 27 3.27 6.05 10.32
CA SER A 27 2.74 5.60 9.05
C SER A 27 1.25 5.94 9.00
N ASN A 28 0.92 6.92 8.16
CA ASN A 28 -0.44 7.39 7.95
C ASN A 28 -0.93 6.85 6.61
N ILE A 29 -1.99 6.06 6.64
CA ILE A 29 -2.48 5.32 5.47
C ILE A 29 -3.91 5.75 5.19
N ARG A 30 -4.13 6.43 4.06
CA ARG A 30 -5.47 6.72 3.58
C ARG A 30 -6.17 5.43 3.17
N LEU A 31 -7.37 5.21 3.68
CA LEU A 31 -8.17 4.06 3.32
C LEU A 31 -8.88 4.28 1.99
N LEU A 32 -8.59 3.40 1.05
CA LEU A 32 -9.32 3.29 -0.22
C LEU A 32 -10.63 2.52 -0.01
N ASP A 33 -11.52 2.53 -1.00
CA ASP A 33 -12.86 1.95 -0.85
C ASP A 33 -12.86 0.43 -0.67
N VAL A 34 -11.93 -0.30 -1.32
CA VAL A 34 -11.84 -1.75 -1.15
C VAL A 34 -11.47 -2.13 0.30
N PRO A 35 -10.40 -1.57 0.90
CA PRO A 35 -10.13 -1.75 2.33
C PRO A 35 -11.28 -1.36 3.25
N LYS A 36 -12.00 -0.26 2.98
CA LYS A 36 -13.18 0.16 3.78
C LYS A 36 -14.25 -0.93 3.78
N ARG A 37 -14.60 -1.47 2.60
CA ARG A 37 -15.59 -2.56 2.47
C ARG A 37 -15.15 -3.82 3.21
N ILE A 38 -13.86 -4.14 3.18
CA ILE A 38 -13.33 -5.30 3.92
C ILE A 38 -13.47 -5.08 5.43
N ILE A 39 -13.11 -3.91 5.93
CA ILE A 39 -13.23 -3.56 7.35
C ILE A 39 -14.70 -3.65 7.80
N GLU A 40 -15.62 -3.07 7.04
CA GLU A 40 -17.05 -3.11 7.35
C GLU A 40 -17.61 -4.54 7.38
N LYS A 41 -17.19 -5.39 6.43
CA LYS A 41 -17.57 -6.82 6.41
C LYS A 41 -17.16 -7.56 7.69
N TYR A 42 -16.04 -7.21 8.31
CA TYR A 42 -15.51 -7.89 9.51
C TYR A 42 -15.83 -7.15 10.82
N LYS A 43 -16.56 -6.04 10.75
CA LYS A 43 -16.95 -5.25 11.90
C LYS A 43 -17.79 -6.08 12.87
N GLY A 44 -17.41 -6.05 14.14
CA GLY A 44 -18.12 -6.79 15.21
C GLY A 44 -17.84 -8.30 15.26
N LEU A 45 -17.02 -8.85 14.37
CA LEU A 45 -16.64 -10.28 14.41
C LEU A 45 -15.50 -10.58 15.39
N SER A 46 -14.76 -9.57 15.81
CA SER A 46 -13.72 -9.70 16.83
C SER A 46 -14.32 -9.56 18.22
N LYS A 47 -13.85 -10.36 19.17
CA LYS A 47 -14.31 -10.34 20.59
C LYS A 47 -13.69 -9.20 21.40
N ASP A 48 -12.73 -8.49 20.82
CA ASP A 48 -11.98 -7.40 21.41
C ASP A 48 -11.93 -6.21 20.43
N ASP A 49 -11.22 -5.15 20.79
CA ASP A 49 -11.07 -3.95 19.95
C ASP A 49 -10.28 -4.14 18.64
N HIS A 50 -9.95 -5.39 18.29
CA HIS A 50 -9.27 -5.69 17.04
C HIS A 50 -10.21 -5.58 15.85
N VAL A 51 -9.70 -4.97 14.77
CA VAL A 51 -10.45 -4.79 13.51
C VAL A 51 -10.75 -6.14 12.84
N PHE A 52 -9.82 -7.10 12.97
CA PHE A 52 -9.93 -8.43 12.36
C PHE A 52 -9.66 -9.53 13.38
N PRO A 53 -10.43 -10.60 13.36
CA PRO A 53 -10.18 -11.80 14.18
C PRO A 53 -9.05 -12.65 13.58
N VAL A 54 -7.84 -12.08 13.48
CA VAL A 54 -6.70 -12.77 12.87
C VAL A 54 -5.85 -13.51 13.89
N PRO A 55 -5.38 -14.73 13.56
CA PRO A 55 -4.44 -15.47 14.40
C PRO A 55 -3.07 -14.76 14.51
N SER A 56 -2.18 -15.29 15.34
CA SER A 56 -0.80 -14.80 15.42
C SER A 56 -0.08 -14.87 14.05
N ASN A 57 0.90 -13.99 13.85
CA ASN A 57 1.70 -13.96 12.60
C ASN A 57 2.33 -15.33 12.26
N GLY A 58 2.76 -16.09 13.28
CA GLY A 58 3.31 -17.43 13.08
C GLY A 58 2.27 -18.39 12.48
N ARG A 59 1.08 -18.42 13.06
CA ARG A 59 -0.02 -19.27 12.57
C ARG A 59 -0.48 -18.85 11.17
N CYS A 60 -0.59 -17.56 10.92
CA CYS A 60 -0.93 -17.06 9.58
C CYS A 60 0.11 -17.47 8.53
N ASN A 61 1.41 -17.36 8.83
CA ASN A 61 2.45 -17.81 7.91
C ASN A 61 2.42 -19.34 7.67
N THR A 62 2.01 -20.14 8.67
CA THR A 62 1.81 -21.58 8.49
C THR A 62 0.64 -21.86 7.54
N ILE A 63 -0.48 -21.16 7.71
CA ILE A 63 -1.65 -21.26 6.81
C ILE A 63 -1.28 -20.82 5.39
N LEU A 64 -0.57 -19.70 5.24
CA LEU A 64 -0.14 -19.19 3.94
C LEU A 64 0.81 -20.17 3.23
N LYS A 65 1.71 -20.82 3.96
CA LYS A 65 2.60 -21.85 3.42
C LYS A 65 1.82 -23.03 2.86
N GLU A 66 0.84 -23.52 3.63
CA GLU A 66 0.02 -24.65 3.20
C GLU A 66 -0.86 -24.28 2.00
N LEU A 67 -1.49 -23.12 2.00
CA LEU A 67 -2.26 -22.59 0.89
C LEU A 67 -1.39 -22.48 -0.39
N GLY A 68 -0.18 -21.93 -0.26
CA GLY A 68 0.77 -21.84 -1.38
C GLY A 68 1.14 -23.20 -1.96
N ARG A 69 1.32 -24.22 -1.11
CA ARG A 69 1.59 -25.59 -1.52
C ARG A 69 0.40 -26.19 -2.30
N GLN A 70 -0.82 -26.01 -1.80
CA GLN A 70 -2.03 -26.49 -2.46
C GLN A 70 -2.28 -25.84 -3.82
N CYS A 71 -1.94 -24.54 -3.95
CA CYS A 71 -2.04 -23.80 -5.20
C CYS A 71 -0.85 -24.02 -6.16
N GLY A 72 0.14 -24.84 -5.81
CA GLY A 72 1.30 -25.12 -6.65
C GLY A 72 2.31 -23.98 -6.77
N PHE A 73 2.29 -23.00 -5.86
CA PHE A 73 3.28 -21.92 -5.89
C PHE A 73 4.69 -22.42 -5.58
N LYS A 74 5.65 -22.04 -6.43
CA LYS A 74 7.07 -22.36 -6.23
C LYS A 74 7.73 -21.53 -5.12
N ILE A 75 7.13 -20.38 -4.77
CA ILE A 75 7.60 -19.49 -3.72
C ILE A 75 6.86 -19.74 -2.41
N ARG A 76 7.54 -19.60 -1.28
CA ARG A 76 6.92 -19.68 0.03
C ARG A 76 6.11 -18.41 0.31
N LEU A 77 4.79 -18.54 0.40
CA LEU A 77 3.93 -17.41 0.79
C LEU A 77 4.13 -17.06 2.26
N THR A 78 4.30 -15.77 2.53
CA THR A 78 4.41 -15.20 3.88
C THR A 78 3.81 -13.78 3.88
N TYR A 79 3.55 -13.21 5.05
CA TYR A 79 3.18 -11.80 5.17
C TYR A 79 4.23 -10.86 4.55
N HIS A 80 5.50 -11.23 4.62
CA HIS A 80 6.56 -10.44 4.01
C HIS A 80 6.46 -10.45 2.48
N VAL A 81 6.21 -11.60 1.88
CA VAL A 81 5.96 -11.71 0.42
C VAL A 81 4.73 -10.92 0.03
N ALA A 82 3.61 -11.02 0.77
CA ALA A 82 2.41 -10.25 0.49
C ALA A 82 2.66 -8.74 0.56
N ARG A 83 3.43 -8.28 1.56
CA ARG A 83 3.85 -6.89 1.68
C ARG A 83 4.72 -6.43 0.50
N HIS A 84 5.66 -7.26 0.05
CA HIS A 84 6.48 -7.02 -1.14
C HIS A 84 5.62 -6.88 -2.39
N THR A 85 4.71 -7.83 -2.61
CA THR A 85 3.80 -7.82 -3.74
C THR A 85 2.93 -6.56 -3.76
N ASN A 86 2.37 -6.16 -2.61
CA ASN A 86 1.61 -4.92 -2.54
C ASN A 86 2.46 -3.68 -2.87
N ALA A 87 3.69 -3.62 -2.36
CA ALA A 87 4.60 -2.50 -2.65
C ALA A 87 4.97 -2.42 -4.15
N THR A 88 5.26 -3.55 -4.77
CA THR A 88 5.67 -3.60 -6.19
C THR A 88 4.48 -3.52 -7.14
N THR A 89 3.60 -4.51 -7.09
CA THR A 89 2.49 -4.68 -8.04
C THR A 89 1.28 -3.81 -7.67
N GLY A 90 1.04 -3.60 -6.38
CA GLY A 90 -0.10 -2.80 -5.92
C GLY A 90 0.13 -1.29 -5.97
N LEU A 91 1.35 -0.81 -5.72
CA LEU A 91 1.63 0.61 -5.58
C LEU A 91 2.58 1.14 -6.66
N LEU A 92 3.83 0.65 -6.71
CA LEU A 92 4.84 1.18 -7.62
C LEU A 92 4.46 1.03 -9.10
N SER A 93 3.92 -0.12 -9.50
CA SER A 93 3.47 -0.35 -10.89
C SER A 93 2.27 0.51 -11.31
N HIS A 94 1.53 1.05 -10.34
CA HIS A 94 0.45 2.01 -10.57
C HIS A 94 0.87 3.48 -10.42
N GLY A 95 2.17 3.75 -10.45
CA GLY A 95 2.72 5.10 -10.46
C GLY A 95 2.78 5.80 -9.11
N VAL A 96 2.54 5.09 -7.99
CA VAL A 96 2.73 5.69 -6.67
C VAL A 96 4.23 5.94 -6.45
N PRO A 97 4.66 7.18 -6.13
CA PRO A 97 6.06 7.51 -5.92
C PRO A 97 6.71 6.64 -4.82
N ILE A 98 7.97 6.30 -5.02
CA ILE A 98 8.70 5.41 -4.10
C ILE A 98 8.80 5.97 -2.68
N GLU A 99 8.87 7.29 -2.55
CA GLU A 99 8.87 8.00 -1.26
C GLU A 99 7.55 7.78 -0.52
N THR A 100 6.43 7.87 -1.24
CA THR A 100 5.10 7.59 -0.71
C THR A 100 4.99 6.14 -0.28
N VAL A 101 5.44 5.20 -1.11
CA VAL A 101 5.47 3.76 -0.77
C VAL A 101 6.34 3.51 0.45
N SER A 102 7.50 4.14 0.55
CA SER A 102 8.40 4.03 1.71
C SER A 102 7.71 4.48 3.01
N ARG A 103 7.00 5.60 2.97
CA ARG A 103 6.20 6.11 4.09
C ARG A 103 5.06 5.16 4.47
N LEU A 104 4.29 4.67 3.50
CA LEU A 104 3.20 3.71 3.72
C LEU A 104 3.72 2.40 4.35
N LEU A 105 4.93 1.99 3.97
CA LEU A 105 5.61 0.84 4.56
C LEU A 105 6.23 1.14 5.93
N GLY A 106 6.32 2.41 6.35
CA GLY A 106 6.98 2.81 7.58
C GLY A 106 8.48 2.48 7.58
N HIS A 107 9.14 2.63 6.44
CA HIS A 107 10.60 2.54 6.36
C HIS A 107 11.25 3.85 6.80
N THR A 108 12.33 3.75 7.55
CA THR A 108 13.13 4.91 7.98
C THR A 108 14.09 5.38 6.90
N ASP A 109 14.50 4.46 6.01
CA ASP A 109 15.43 4.71 4.91
C ASP A 109 14.80 4.27 3.58
N LEU A 110 14.87 5.17 2.60
CA LEU A 110 14.37 4.94 1.24
C LEU A 110 15.09 3.77 0.56
N LYS A 111 16.37 3.52 0.86
CA LYS A 111 17.16 2.39 0.36
C LYS A 111 16.46 1.05 0.59
N THR A 112 15.77 0.89 1.73
CA THR A 112 14.98 -0.30 2.03
C THR A 112 13.82 -0.51 1.04
N THR A 113 13.33 0.56 0.41
CA THR A 113 12.25 0.50 -0.57
C THR A 113 12.78 0.39 -1.99
N GLN A 114 13.99 0.87 -2.27
CA GLN A 114 14.62 0.82 -3.60
C GLN A 114 14.81 -0.61 -4.12
N ILE A 115 14.92 -1.61 -3.24
CA ILE A 115 14.97 -3.02 -3.64
C ILE A 115 13.72 -3.47 -4.42
N TYR A 116 12.60 -2.75 -4.27
CA TYR A 116 11.34 -3.00 -5.00
C TYR A 116 11.22 -2.23 -6.31
N ALA A 117 11.99 -1.15 -6.47
CA ALA A 117 11.91 -0.22 -7.58
C ALA A 117 12.87 -0.61 -8.70
N ARG A 118 12.49 -1.58 -9.52
CA ARG A 118 13.17 -1.78 -10.81
C ARG A 118 12.53 -0.84 -11.83
N ILE A 119 13.26 0.18 -12.24
CA ILE A 119 12.87 1.06 -13.34
C ILE A 119 13.05 0.27 -14.64
N THR A 120 11.96 0.01 -15.34
CA THR A 120 11.97 -0.62 -16.68
C THR A 120 11.80 0.45 -17.75
N ASN A 121 12.26 0.19 -18.96
CA ASN A 121 12.03 1.09 -20.12
C ASN A 121 10.53 1.34 -20.34
N GLN A 122 9.69 0.35 -20.07
CA GLN A 122 8.24 0.49 -20.13
C GLN A 122 7.70 1.50 -19.12
N LYS A 123 8.24 1.51 -17.91
CA LYS A 123 7.89 2.51 -16.89
C LYS A 123 8.32 3.90 -17.30
N ILE A 124 9.53 4.06 -17.85
CA ILE A 124 10.03 5.35 -18.37
C ILE A 124 9.10 5.84 -19.47
N SER A 125 8.75 5.00 -20.45
CA SER A 125 7.85 5.36 -21.55
C SER A 125 6.50 5.85 -21.03
N SER A 126 5.89 5.11 -20.12
CA SER A 126 4.60 5.49 -19.54
C SER A 126 4.65 6.81 -18.76
N ASP A 127 5.72 7.05 -18.00
CA ASP A 127 5.89 8.29 -17.24
C ASP A 127 6.08 9.50 -18.17
N MET A 128 6.81 9.32 -19.28
CA MET A 128 7.00 10.36 -20.29
C MET A 128 5.72 10.66 -21.07
N GLU A 129 4.88 9.67 -21.32
CA GLU A 129 3.57 9.84 -21.95
C GLU A 129 2.62 10.66 -21.06
N ILE A 130 2.58 10.34 -19.77
CA ILE A 130 1.81 11.12 -18.78
C ILE A 130 2.30 12.57 -18.73
N LEU A 131 3.61 12.79 -18.79
CA LEU A 131 4.20 14.13 -18.80
C LEU A 131 3.81 14.88 -20.09
N SER A 132 3.90 14.25 -21.27
CA SER A 132 3.51 14.84 -22.55
C SER A 132 2.08 15.36 -22.51
N HIS A 133 1.13 14.54 -22.08
CA HIS A 133 -0.27 14.98 -21.96
C HIS A 133 -0.49 16.14 -20.99
N LYS A 134 0.28 16.20 -19.90
CA LYS A 134 0.21 17.35 -18.97
C LYS A 134 0.73 18.63 -19.61
N LEU A 135 1.83 18.54 -20.35
CA LEU A 135 2.42 19.70 -21.06
C LEU A 135 1.49 20.21 -22.15
N GLU A 136 0.89 19.32 -22.95
CA GLU A 136 -0.10 19.68 -23.99
C GLU A 136 -1.31 20.40 -23.39
N LYS A 137 -1.77 19.96 -22.21
CA LYS A 137 -2.86 20.62 -21.51
C LYS A 137 -2.47 22.01 -21.03
N MET A 138 -1.28 22.17 -20.48
CA MET A 138 -0.75 23.48 -20.07
C MET A 138 -0.58 24.44 -21.24
N GLU A 139 -0.08 23.96 -22.39
CA GLU A 139 0.03 24.78 -23.61
C GLU A 139 -1.34 25.31 -24.07
N LYS A 140 -2.36 24.45 -24.08
CA LYS A 140 -3.73 24.87 -24.41
C LYS A 140 -4.27 25.94 -23.48
N GLU A 141 -4.11 25.72 -22.15
CA GLU A 141 -4.54 26.68 -21.13
C GLU A 141 -3.83 28.04 -21.28
N ILE A 142 -2.57 28.07 -21.69
CA ILE A 142 -1.82 29.29 -21.96
C ILE A 142 -2.33 29.98 -23.25
N CYS A 143 -2.55 29.20 -24.34
CA CYS A 143 -3.06 29.74 -25.57
C CYS A 143 -4.48 30.31 -25.47
N ASP A 144 -5.34 29.68 -24.64
CA ASP A 144 -6.72 30.14 -24.42
C ASP A 144 -6.79 31.38 -23.47
N ALA A 145 -5.71 31.71 -22.77
CA ALA A 145 -5.61 32.86 -21.88
C ALA A 145 -5.03 34.14 -22.53
N ILE A 146 -4.61 34.08 -23.79
CA ILE A 146 -4.07 35.20 -24.59
C ILE A 146 -5.13 35.67 -25.58
#